data_bc3c77bcfb3a9e840579690a17661ade
#
_entry.id   bc3c77bcfb3a9e840579690a17661ade
#
_cell.length_a   1.000
_cell.length_b   1.000
_cell.length_c   1.000
_cell.angle_alpha   90.00
_cell.angle_beta   90.00
_cell.angle_gamma   90.00
#
_symmetry.space_group_name_H-M   'P 1'
#
loop_
_entity.id
_entity.type
_entity.pdbx_description
1 polymer ?
#
loop_
_entity_poly.entity_id
_entity_poly.type
_entity_poly.pdbx_seq_one_letter_code
_entity_poly.pdbx_strand_id
1 'polypeptide(L)'
;MNDLIKRIKAGDRISEIIQCVVHDIYENGPINGTTMEILCYLSIYQSQEFEKWENRILKYMGVYYKKIKTDCFPEVIFGMYEKHIEELFNDSYTPVQANLVSEIQKNKCFSFSAPTSTGKSYVFQHLIRDSKNDIVIVVPSRALINEYFNALCNTITDKSVNILTFID
;
A
#
# COMPACT_ATOMS: atom_id res chain seq x y z
N MET A 1 -22.18 -7.53 12.69
CA MET A 1 -21.49 -8.15 11.55
C MET A 1 -22.41 -9.08 10.74
N ASN A 2 -22.87 -10.21 11.28
CA ASN A 2 -23.66 -11.20 10.51
C ASN A 2 -24.92 -10.63 9.84
N ASP A 3 -25.61 -9.68 10.44
CA ASP A 3 -26.81 -9.05 9.85
C ASP A 3 -26.43 -8.14 8.66
N LEU A 4 -25.36 -7.39 8.78
CA LEU A 4 -24.86 -6.53 7.71
C LEU A 4 -24.41 -7.34 6.48
N ILE A 5 -23.72 -8.46 6.70
CA ILE A 5 -23.33 -9.38 5.63
C ILE A 5 -24.55 -9.99 4.93
N LYS A 6 -25.60 -10.35 5.67
CA LYS A 6 -26.86 -10.82 5.07
C LYS A 6 -27.51 -9.75 4.20
N ARG A 7 -27.53 -8.50 4.66
CA ARG A 7 -28.06 -7.36 3.87
C ARG A 7 -27.26 -7.14 2.60
N ILE A 8 -25.91 -7.19 2.66
CA ILE A 8 -25.07 -7.07 1.48
C ILE A 8 -25.37 -8.18 0.47
N LYS A 9 -25.48 -9.44 0.92
CA LYS A 9 -25.81 -10.57 0.05
C LYS A 9 -27.20 -10.44 -0.57
N ALA A 10 -28.16 -9.88 0.15
CA ALA A 10 -29.52 -9.65 -0.31
C ALA A 10 -29.69 -8.41 -1.21
N GLY A 11 -28.67 -7.55 -1.30
CA GLY A 11 -28.75 -6.29 -2.05
C GLY A 11 -29.56 -5.20 -1.33
N ASP A 12 -29.75 -5.31 -0.01
CA ASP A 12 -30.57 -4.37 0.77
C ASP A 12 -29.75 -3.14 1.19
N ARG A 13 -30.21 -1.96 0.79
CA ARG A 13 -29.64 -0.64 1.13
C ARG A 13 -28.13 -0.51 0.88
N ILE A 14 -27.66 -1.03 -0.23
CA ILE A 14 -26.23 -1.09 -0.57
C ILE A 14 -25.60 0.29 -0.63
N SER A 15 -26.27 1.28 -1.22
CA SER A 15 -25.78 2.66 -1.29
C SER A 15 -25.50 3.27 0.09
N GLU A 16 -26.38 3.03 1.06
CA GLU A 16 -26.21 3.53 2.43
C GLU A 16 -24.98 2.85 3.10
N ILE A 17 -24.85 1.53 2.91
CA ILE A 17 -23.74 0.76 3.47
C ILE A 17 -22.42 1.25 2.89
N ILE A 18 -22.33 1.44 1.57
CA ILE A 18 -21.12 1.95 0.92
C ILE A 18 -20.78 3.35 1.42
N GLN A 19 -21.77 4.25 1.52
CA GLN A 19 -21.54 5.61 2.03
C GLN A 19 -21.01 5.61 3.46
N CYS A 20 -21.55 4.78 4.35
CA CYS A 20 -21.03 4.64 5.71
C CYS A 20 -19.59 4.14 5.73
N VAL A 21 -19.26 3.16 4.91
CA VAL A 21 -17.90 2.61 4.81
C VAL A 21 -16.92 3.63 4.24
N VAL A 22 -17.31 4.34 3.18
CA VAL A 22 -16.49 5.40 2.58
C VAL A 22 -16.25 6.54 3.56
N HIS A 23 -17.28 6.91 4.33
CA HIS A 23 -17.13 7.94 5.38
C HIS A 23 -16.19 7.48 6.50
N ASP A 24 -16.30 6.22 6.95
CA ASP A 24 -15.39 5.67 7.96
C ASP A 24 -13.92 5.68 7.49
N ILE A 25 -13.67 5.28 6.25
CA ILE A 25 -12.32 5.33 5.67
C ILE A 25 -11.81 6.77 5.56
N TYR A 26 -12.66 7.71 5.17
CA TYR A 26 -12.29 9.12 5.06
C TYR A 26 -11.90 9.72 6.40
N GLU A 27 -12.65 9.45 7.47
CA GLU A 27 -12.44 10.02 8.81
C GLU A 27 -11.31 9.30 9.58
N ASN A 28 -11.24 7.97 9.48
CA ASN A 28 -10.41 7.14 10.33
C ASN A 28 -9.26 6.46 9.59
N GLY A 29 -9.25 6.54 8.26
CA GLY A 29 -8.29 5.81 7.41
C GLY A 29 -8.62 4.31 7.31
N PRO A 30 -7.82 3.54 6.55
CA PRO A 30 -8.05 2.12 6.26
C PRO A 30 -7.58 1.18 7.38
N ILE A 31 -7.71 1.57 8.63
CA ILE A 31 -7.16 0.82 9.79
C ILE A 31 -8.17 -0.20 10.33
N ASN A 32 -9.46 0.04 10.12
CA ASN A 32 -10.51 -0.78 10.69
C ASN A 32 -10.71 -2.08 9.89
N GLY A 33 -10.34 -3.22 10.49
CA GLY A 33 -10.49 -4.54 9.87
C GLY A 33 -11.95 -4.90 9.52
N THR A 34 -12.92 -4.40 10.30
CA THR A 34 -14.35 -4.58 10.01
C THR A 34 -14.76 -3.86 8.72
N THR A 35 -14.27 -2.63 8.53
CA THR A 35 -14.53 -1.84 7.32
C THR A 35 -13.93 -2.52 6.10
N MET A 36 -12.71 -3.06 6.22
CA MET A 36 -12.07 -3.82 5.14
C MET A 36 -12.82 -5.11 4.81
N GLU A 37 -13.33 -5.82 5.81
CA GLU A 37 -14.15 -7.02 5.60
C GLU A 37 -15.45 -6.69 4.85
N ILE A 38 -16.13 -5.60 5.21
CA ILE A 38 -17.34 -5.13 4.51
C ILE A 38 -17.03 -4.77 3.06
N LEU A 39 -15.91 -4.09 2.78
CA LEU A 39 -15.47 -3.80 1.41
C LEU A 39 -15.27 -5.06 0.58
N CYS A 40 -14.67 -6.11 1.16
CA CYS A 40 -14.53 -7.40 0.47
C CYS A 40 -15.88 -8.02 0.14
N TYR A 41 -16.84 -8.00 1.08
CA TYR A 41 -18.19 -8.51 0.78
C TYR A 41 -18.91 -7.68 -0.29
N LEU A 42 -18.80 -6.35 -0.25
CA LEU A 42 -19.38 -5.46 -1.25
C LEU A 42 -18.80 -5.71 -2.65
N SER A 43 -17.48 -5.84 -2.76
CA SER A 43 -16.83 -6.11 -4.05
C SER A 43 -17.22 -7.47 -4.65
N ILE A 44 -17.47 -8.47 -3.82
CA ILE A 44 -17.83 -9.82 -4.28
C ILE A 44 -19.32 -9.91 -4.64
N TYR A 45 -20.20 -9.40 -3.79
CA TYR A 45 -21.65 -9.61 -3.93
C TYR A 45 -22.39 -8.46 -4.60
N GLN A 46 -21.80 -7.27 -4.65
CA GLN A 46 -22.40 -6.03 -5.16
C GLN A 46 -21.43 -5.27 -6.07
N SER A 47 -20.74 -5.99 -6.96
CA SER A 47 -19.64 -5.46 -7.78
C SER A 47 -20.03 -4.22 -8.59
N GLN A 48 -21.23 -4.20 -9.21
CA GLN A 48 -21.69 -3.06 -10.02
C GLN A 48 -21.87 -1.77 -9.21
N GLU A 49 -22.36 -1.86 -7.98
CA GLU A 49 -22.49 -0.70 -7.10
C GLU A 49 -21.13 -0.33 -6.51
N PHE A 50 -20.29 -1.32 -6.17
CA PHE A 50 -18.96 -1.12 -5.66
C PHE A 50 -18.06 -0.38 -6.66
N GLU A 51 -18.08 -0.74 -7.95
CA GLU A 51 -17.30 -0.11 -9.02
C GLU A 51 -17.54 1.41 -9.13
N LYS A 52 -18.75 1.88 -8.83
CA LYS A 52 -19.05 3.32 -8.84
C LYS A 52 -18.28 4.10 -7.77
N TRP A 53 -17.87 3.42 -6.70
CA TRP A 53 -17.19 4.00 -5.55
C TRP A 53 -15.71 3.61 -5.46
N GLU A 54 -15.27 2.63 -6.25
CA GLU A 54 -13.94 2.03 -6.17
C GLU A 54 -12.85 3.09 -6.22
N ASN A 55 -12.92 4.01 -7.16
CA ASN A 55 -11.94 5.07 -7.33
C ASN A 55 -11.79 5.93 -6.07
N ARG A 56 -12.93 6.31 -5.46
CA ARG A 56 -12.94 7.10 -4.23
C ARG A 56 -12.37 6.30 -3.05
N ILE A 57 -12.77 5.04 -2.92
CA ILE A 57 -12.28 4.14 -1.88
C ILE A 57 -10.76 4.00 -1.97
N LEU A 58 -10.25 3.70 -3.16
CA LEU A 58 -8.79 3.54 -3.38
C LEU A 58 -8.00 4.80 -3.06
N LYS A 59 -8.51 5.99 -3.41
CA LYS A 59 -7.87 7.25 -3.06
C LYS A 59 -7.83 7.49 -1.56
N TYR A 60 -8.94 7.29 -0.87
CA TYR A 60 -9.00 7.48 0.58
C TYR A 60 -8.15 6.44 1.33
N MET A 61 -7.96 5.25 0.73
CA MET A 61 -7.03 4.24 1.22
C MET A 61 -5.54 4.56 0.93
N GLY A 62 -5.25 5.59 0.16
CA GLY A 62 -3.89 5.96 -0.22
C GLY A 62 -3.24 5.03 -1.23
N VAL A 63 -4.04 4.32 -2.05
CA VAL A 63 -3.55 3.39 -3.08
C VAL A 63 -3.17 4.17 -4.35
N TYR A 64 -2.17 5.05 -4.23
CA TYR A 64 -1.81 6.04 -5.25
C TYR A 64 -1.12 5.46 -6.49
N TYR A 65 -0.56 4.27 -6.43
CA TYR A 65 -0.01 3.59 -7.61
C TYR A 65 -1.06 3.21 -8.66
N LYS A 66 -2.35 3.22 -8.32
CA LYS A 66 -3.45 3.16 -9.26
C LYS A 66 -3.82 4.58 -9.66
N LYS A 67 -3.44 5.02 -10.87
CA LYS A 67 -3.80 6.35 -11.40
C LYS A 67 -5.32 6.46 -11.55
N ILE A 68 -5.96 7.19 -10.66
CA ILE A 68 -7.41 7.27 -10.52
C ILE A 68 -7.87 8.65 -10.95
N LYS A 69 -8.91 8.74 -11.79
CA LYS A 69 -9.53 10.01 -12.16
C LYS A 69 -10.17 10.67 -10.94
N THR A 70 -10.07 11.99 -10.88
CA THR A 70 -10.65 12.81 -9.81
C THR A 70 -11.98 13.37 -10.28
N ASP A 71 -13.07 13.00 -9.62
CA ASP A 71 -14.43 13.41 -10.01
C ASP A 71 -15.07 14.38 -8.98
N CYS A 72 -14.49 14.54 -7.78
CA CYS A 72 -15.01 15.44 -6.77
C CYS A 72 -13.88 16.17 -6.00
N PHE A 73 -14.25 17.25 -5.32
CA PHE A 73 -13.29 18.12 -4.60
C PHE A 73 -12.40 17.39 -3.57
N PRO A 74 -12.89 16.50 -2.69
CA PRO A 74 -12.02 15.74 -1.81
C PRO A 74 -10.97 14.91 -2.55
N GLU A 75 -11.35 14.32 -3.69
CA GLU A 75 -10.43 13.52 -4.52
C GLU A 75 -9.31 14.39 -5.13
N VAL A 76 -9.61 15.65 -5.44
CA VAL A 76 -8.60 16.62 -5.90
C VAL A 76 -7.54 16.85 -4.83
N ILE A 77 -7.92 16.99 -3.56
CA ILE A 77 -6.97 17.17 -2.45
C ILE A 77 -6.06 15.95 -2.32
N PHE A 78 -6.62 14.72 -2.36
CA PHE A 78 -5.83 13.50 -2.35
C PHE A 78 -4.93 13.37 -3.59
N GLY A 79 -5.40 13.80 -4.76
CA GLY A 79 -4.60 13.86 -5.99
C GLY A 79 -3.43 14.85 -5.90
N MET A 80 -3.62 15.98 -5.22
CA MET A 80 -2.52 16.92 -4.95
C MET A 80 -1.48 16.31 -3.99
N TYR A 81 -1.92 15.56 -2.99
CA TYR A 81 -1.03 14.88 -2.07
C TYR A 81 -0.26 13.74 -2.76
N GLU A 82 -0.93 12.95 -3.60
CA GLU A 82 -0.32 11.95 -4.46
C GLU A 82 0.81 12.57 -5.32
N LYS A 83 0.49 13.66 -6.02
CA LYS A 83 1.45 14.38 -6.85
C LYS A 83 2.62 14.94 -6.05
N HIS A 84 2.37 15.45 -4.86
CA HIS A 84 3.42 15.92 -3.97
C HIS A 84 4.38 14.79 -3.54
N ILE A 85 3.87 13.59 -3.24
CA ILE A 85 4.69 12.41 -2.96
C ILE A 85 5.53 12.04 -4.20
N GLU A 86 4.94 12.00 -5.39
CA GLU A 86 5.67 11.72 -6.63
C GLU A 86 6.80 12.73 -6.89
N GLU A 87 6.56 14.01 -6.66
CA GLU A 87 7.57 15.07 -6.81
C GLU A 87 8.70 14.96 -5.78
N LEU A 88 8.40 14.58 -4.53
CA LEU A 88 9.41 14.45 -3.47
C LEU A 88 10.30 13.21 -3.63
N PHE A 89 9.74 12.10 -4.04
CA PHE A 89 10.42 10.80 -4.02
C PHE A 89 10.71 10.25 -5.42
N ASN A 90 10.24 10.93 -6.47
CA ASN A 90 10.27 10.45 -7.85
C ASN A 90 9.66 9.03 -8.00
N ASP A 91 8.64 8.75 -7.19
CA ASP A 91 7.96 7.45 -7.13
C ASP A 91 6.55 7.57 -6.56
N SER A 92 5.65 6.64 -6.95
CA SER A 92 4.26 6.60 -6.50
C SER A 92 4.12 5.81 -5.20
N TYR A 93 4.64 6.34 -4.10
CA TYR A 93 4.49 5.73 -2.78
C TYR A 93 3.10 5.93 -2.19
N THR A 94 2.64 4.92 -1.45
CA THR A 94 1.52 5.14 -0.51
C THR A 94 1.97 6.07 0.63
N PRO A 95 1.06 6.74 1.36
CA PRO A 95 1.42 7.60 2.47
C PRO A 95 2.30 6.91 3.53
N VAL A 96 2.04 5.62 3.79
CA VAL A 96 2.84 4.82 4.73
C VAL A 96 4.26 4.59 4.21
N GLN A 97 4.40 4.28 2.93
CA GLN A 97 5.71 4.10 2.29
C GLN A 97 6.51 5.40 2.23
N ALA A 98 5.87 6.51 1.87
CA ALA A 98 6.48 7.83 1.83
C ALA A 98 7.00 8.25 3.23
N ASN A 99 6.19 8.03 4.26
CA ASN A 99 6.60 8.29 5.64
C ASN A 99 7.78 7.41 6.04
N LEU A 100 7.76 6.12 5.71
CA LEU A 100 8.84 5.18 5.98
C LEU A 100 10.16 5.64 5.34
N VAL A 101 10.14 6.02 4.05
CA VAL A 101 11.33 6.54 3.34
C VAL A 101 11.86 7.81 4.01
N SER A 102 10.98 8.74 4.36
CA SER A 102 11.34 9.99 5.05
C SER A 102 12.01 9.71 6.40
N GLU A 103 11.49 8.77 7.19
CA GLU A 103 12.07 8.43 8.49
C GLU A 103 13.42 7.71 8.38
N ILE A 104 13.58 6.82 7.40
CA ILE A 104 14.87 6.16 7.12
C ILE A 104 15.94 7.19 6.75
N GLN A 105 15.60 8.20 5.95
CA GLN A 105 16.54 9.24 5.53
C GLN A 105 16.97 10.15 6.68
N LYS A 106 16.13 10.36 7.68
CA LYS A 106 16.42 11.25 8.84
C LYS A 106 17.22 10.57 9.95
N ASN A 107 17.14 9.25 10.05
CA ASN A 107 17.64 8.52 11.21
C ASN A 107 18.81 7.59 10.84
N LYS A 108 19.88 7.59 11.65
CA LYS A 108 21.00 6.65 11.48
C LYS A 108 20.62 5.20 11.83
N CYS A 109 19.73 5.03 12.79
CA CYS A 109 19.18 3.74 13.21
C CYS A 109 17.67 3.86 13.23
N PHE A 110 17.00 2.93 12.57
CA PHE A 110 15.57 2.96 12.43
C PHE A 110 14.98 1.55 12.56
N SER A 111 13.92 1.41 13.32
CA SER A 111 13.17 0.16 13.46
C SER A 111 11.69 0.45 13.28
N PHE A 112 11.01 -0.37 12.50
CA PHE A 112 9.57 -0.26 12.32
C PHE A 112 8.92 -1.63 12.23
N SER A 113 7.64 -1.67 12.59
CA SER A 113 6.79 -2.82 12.41
C SER A 113 5.63 -2.45 11.49
N ALA A 114 5.38 -3.29 10.51
CA ALA A 114 4.25 -3.09 9.60
C ALA A 114 3.70 -4.46 9.16
N PRO A 115 2.38 -4.57 8.92
CA PRO A 115 1.75 -5.78 8.42
C PRO A 115 2.40 -6.30 7.13
N THR A 116 2.20 -7.57 6.83
CA THR A 116 2.47 -8.12 5.50
C THR A 116 1.66 -7.35 4.46
N SER A 117 2.11 -7.33 3.22
CA SER A 117 1.46 -6.60 2.11
C SER A 117 1.47 -5.06 2.15
N THR A 118 2.14 -4.42 3.11
CA THR A 118 2.32 -2.95 3.08
C THR A 118 3.34 -2.47 2.04
N GLY A 119 3.94 -3.37 1.28
CA GLY A 119 4.93 -3.04 0.26
C GLY A 119 6.30 -2.66 0.82
N LYS A 120 6.69 -3.18 1.99
CA LYS A 120 8.02 -2.96 2.60
C LYS A 120 9.15 -3.29 1.64
N SER A 121 9.07 -4.44 0.97
CA SER A 121 10.09 -4.89 0.02
C SER A 121 10.26 -3.93 -1.16
N TYR A 122 9.17 -3.33 -1.63
CA TYR A 122 9.19 -2.31 -2.67
C TYR A 122 10.01 -1.09 -2.26
N VAL A 123 9.74 -0.56 -1.06
CA VAL A 123 10.49 0.58 -0.51
C VAL A 123 11.98 0.27 -0.39
N PHE A 124 12.33 -0.91 0.14
CA PHE A 124 13.74 -1.29 0.27
C PHE A 124 14.43 -1.48 -1.08
N GLN A 125 13.79 -2.07 -2.07
CA GLN A 125 14.34 -2.20 -3.42
C GLN A 125 14.69 -0.83 -4.02
N HIS A 126 13.80 0.15 -3.88
CA HIS A 126 14.04 1.52 -4.36
C HIS A 126 15.16 2.22 -3.59
N LEU A 127 15.20 2.10 -2.27
CA LEU A 127 16.30 2.65 -1.46
C LEU A 127 17.66 2.05 -1.83
N ILE A 128 17.70 0.75 -2.12
CA ILE A 128 18.93 0.05 -2.55
C ILE A 128 19.32 0.51 -3.95
N ARG A 129 18.38 0.62 -4.86
CA ARG A 129 18.63 1.12 -6.23
C ARG A 129 19.25 2.51 -6.20
N ASP A 130 18.68 3.40 -5.40
CA ASP A 130 19.07 4.82 -5.39
C ASP A 130 20.28 5.11 -4.48
N SER A 131 20.71 4.15 -3.65
CA SER A 131 21.86 4.30 -2.78
C SER A 131 23.18 4.28 -3.56
N LYS A 132 24.12 5.13 -3.16
CA LYS A 132 25.52 5.12 -3.65
C LYS A 132 26.46 4.29 -2.79
N ASN A 133 25.97 3.79 -1.66
CA ASN A 133 26.75 3.03 -0.69
C ASN A 133 26.55 1.52 -0.88
N ASP A 134 27.50 0.74 -0.39
CA ASP A 134 27.33 -0.71 -0.24
C ASP A 134 26.25 -1.00 0.81
N ILE A 135 25.41 -1.98 0.52
CA ILE A 135 24.29 -2.34 1.39
C ILE A 135 24.38 -3.83 1.72
N VAL A 136 24.25 -4.14 3.00
CA VAL A 136 24.15 -5.52 3.50
C VAL A 136 22.74 -5.77 3.97
N ILE A 137 22.09 -6.79 3.42
CA ILE A 137 20.74 -7.20 3.80
C ILE A 137 20.84 -8.52 4.56
N VAL A 138 20.34 -8.51 5.79
CA VAL A 138 20.28 -9.71 6.63
C VAL A 138 18.83 -10.17 6.73
N VAL A 139 18.58 -11.41 6.37
CA VAL A 139 17.24 -12.02 6.40
C VAL A 139 17.24 -13.33 7.20
N PRO A 140 16.13 -13.68 7.86
CA PRO A 140 16.09 -14.78 8.81
C PRO A 140 16.02 -16.18 8.16
N SER A 141 15.83 -16.28 6.84
CA SER A 141 15.69 -17.58 6.19
C SER A 141 16.31 -17.64 4.81
N ARG A 142 16.75 -18.84 4.39
CA ARG A 142 17.29 -19.10 3.05
C ARG A 142 16.29 -18.82 1.92
N ALA A 143 15.00 -19.07 2.17
CA ALA A 143 13.95 -18.76 1.21
C ALA A 143 13.88 -17.25 0.91
N LEU A 144 13.96 -16.42 1.93
CA LEU A 144 14.00 -14.97 1.78
C LEU A 144 15.28 -14.47 1.09
N ILE A 145 16.44 -15.13 1.30
CA ILE A 145 17.67 -14.79 0.57
C ILE A 145 17.44 -14.92 -0.94
N ASN A 146 16.88 -16.05 -1.38
CA ASN A 146 16.61 -16.30 -2.80
C ASN A 146 15.56 -15.34 -3.37
N GLU A 147 14.51 -15.05 -2.61
CA GLU A 147 13.47 -14.10 -2.99
C GLU A 147 14.06 -12.70 -3.20
N TYR A 148 14.81 -12.18 -2.22
CA TYR A 148 15.44 -10.86 -2.32
C TYR A 148 16.49 -10.81 -3.42
N PHE A 149 17.32 -11.84 -3.57
CA PHE A 149 18.33 -11.92 -4.63
C PHE A 149 17.68 -11.80 -6.01
N ASN A 150 16.66 -12.61 -6.29
CA ASN A 150 15.97 -12.58 -7.58
C ASN A 150 15.27 -11.23 -7.83
N ALA A 151 14.64 -10.68 -6.80
CA ALA A 151 13.97 -9.38 -6.89
C ALA A 151 14.98 -8.25 -7.18
N LEU A 152 16.13 -8.22 -6.49
CA LEU A 152 17.16 -7.22 -6.68
C LEU A 152 17.86 -7.36 -8.04
N CYS A 153 18.20 -8.57 -8.48
CA CYS A 153 18.78 -8.78 -9.82
C CYS A 153 17.86 -8.32 -10.95
N ASN A 154 16.55 -8.42 -10.77
CA ASN A 154 15.58 -7.94 -11.75
C ASN A 154 15.37 -6.41 -11.72
N THR A 155 15.60 -5.77 -10.58
CA THR A 155 15.30 -4.34 -10.38
C THR A 155 16.55 -3.47 -10.53
N ILE A 156 17.74 -4.01 -10.20
CA ILE A 156 19.02 -3.28 -10.15
C ILE A 156 19.94 -3.86 -11.18
N THR A 157 20.19 -3.10 -12.24
CA THR A 157 21.04 -3.52 -13.37
C THR A 157 22.44 -2.92 -13.35
N ASP A 158 22.66 -1.89 -12.55
CA ASP A 158 23.90 -1.09 -12.47
C ASP A 158 24.79 -1.46 -11.28
N LYS A 159 24.36 -2.39 -10.43
CA LYS A 159 25.06 -2.84 -9.22
C LYS A 159 25.25 -4.35 -9.21
N SER A 160 26.34 -4.81 -8.60
CA SER A 160 26.55 -6.24 -8.34
C SER A 160 25.77 -6.67 -7.09
N VAL A 161 25.02 -7.75 -7.21
CA VAL A 161 24.32 -8.38 -6.09
C VAL A 161 24.98 -9.71 -5.78
N ASN A 162 25.46 -9.90 -4.54
CA ASN A 162 26.14 -11.11 -4.10
C ASN A 162 25.40 -11.75 -2.93
N ILE A 163 25.34 -13.08 -2.91
CA ILE A 163 24.82 -13.86 -1.79
C ILE A 163 25.99 -14.30 -0.91
N LEU A 164 25.88 -14.05 0.38
CA LEU A 164 26.72 -14.61 1.41
C LEU A 164 25.88 -15.54 2.29
N THR A 165 26.13 -16.83 2.20
CA THR A 165 25.52 -17.81 3.10
C THR A 165 26.60 -18.42 3.97
N PHE A 166 26.42 -18.39 5.29
CA PHE A 166 27.22 -19.20 6.18
C PHE A 166 26.60 -20.60 6.21
N ILE A 167 27.37 -21.58 5.79
CA ILE A 167 27.04 -23.01 5.93
C ILE A 167 27.81 -23.46 7.18
N ASP A 168 27.07 -23.75 8.25
CA ASP A 168 27.60 -24.49 9.40
C ASP A 168 27.71 -25.96 9.03
#